data_efb73f3c8e98b46954fe22a2567ea96d
#
_entry.id   efb73f3c8e98b46954fe22a2567ea96d
#
_cell.length_a   1.000
_cell.length_b   1.000
_cell.length_c   1.000
_cell.angle_alpha   90.00
_cell.angle_beta   90.00
_cell.angle_gamma   90.00
#
_symmetry.space_group_name_H-M   'P 1'
#
loop_
_entity.id
_entity.type
_entity.pdbx_description
1 polymer ?
#
loop_
_entity_poly.entity_id
_entity_poly.type
_entity_poly.pdbx_seq_one_letter_code
_entity_poly.pdbx_strand_id
1 'polypeptide(L)'
;MSKIIQRATAGTLESSDAFVSIEPNEQRLNIHIDSIVMKQFGDNILDVTKEVLCEFGVTDATVSIKDRGALECVLRARVECAVLRAKGEC
;
A
#
# COMPACT_ATOMS: atom_id res chain seq x y z
N MET A 1 -10.87 -16.42 5.53
CA MET A 1 -10.31 -15.22 6.05
C MET A 1 -8.86 -15.09 5.65
N SER A 2 -8.56 -14.05 4.90
CA SER A 2 -7.24 -13.92 4.31
C SER A 2 -6.36 -13.01 5.13
N LYS A 3 -5.23 -13.53 5.55
CA LYS A 3 -4.19 -12.72 6.20
C LYS A 3 -3.07 -12.45 5.23
N ILE A 4 -2.27 -11.46 5.54
CA ILE A 4 -1.01 -11.25 4.82
C ILE A 4 -0.07 -12.37 5.23
N ILE A 5 0.24 -13.24 4.30
CA ILE A 5 1.04 -14.44 4.57
C ILE A 5 2.45 -14.37 4.02
N GLN A 6 2.72 -13.43 3.14
CA GLN A 6 4.02 -13.30 2.50
C GLN A 6 4.28 -11.86 2.11
N ARG A 7 5.54 -11.53 1.89
CA ARG A 7 5.92 -10.23 1.36
C ARG A 7 5.52 -10.14 -0.10
N ALA A 8 5.01 -8.98 -0.50
CA ALA A 8 4.64 -8.73 -1.89
C ALA A 8 4.87 -7.26 -2.23
N THR A 9 5.04 -7.00 -3.52
CA THR A 9 5.22 -5.64 -4.03
C THR A 9 4.33 -5.43 -5.25
N ALA A 10 4.06 -4.16 -5.55
CA ALA A 10 3.33 -3.78 -6.74
C ALA A 10 3.75 -2.37 -7.16
N GLY A 11 3.76 -2.12 -8.45
CA GLY A 11 4.07 -0.81 -9.00
C GLY A 11 5.53 -0.61 -9.35
N THR A 12 5.89 0.64 -9.61
CA THR A 12 7.26 1.03 -9.99
C THR A 12 7.66 2.33 -9.31
N LEU A 13 8.92 2.72 -9.48
CA LEU A 13 9.45 3.99 -8.98
C LEU A 13 9.49 5.06 -10.08
N GLU A 14 8.85 4.80 -11.21
CA GLU A 14 8.79 5.76 -12.31
C GLU A 14 7.87 6.93 -12.00
N SER A 15 8.02 8.01 -12.77
CA SER A 15 7.16 9.19 -12.64
C SER A 15 5.69 8.81 -12.78
N SER A 16 4.86 9.44 -11.97
CA SER A 16 3.41 9.24 -11.95
C SER A 16 2.96 7.84 -11.54
N ASP A 17 3.85 7.08 -10.89
CA ASP A 17 3.51 5.76 -10.36
C ASP A 17 3.79 5.72 -8.85
N ALA A 18 3.47 4.59 -8.25
CA ALA A 18 3.77 4.33 -6.85
C ALA A 18 4.27 2.90 -6.71
N PHE A 19 5.23 2.71 -5.83
CA PHE A 19 5.75 1.39 -5.50
C PHE A 19 5.29 1.02 -4.10
N VAL A 20 4.52 -0.05 -3.99
CA VAL A 20 3.96 -0.51 -2.73
C VAL A 20 4.61 -1.83 -2.33
N SER A 21 5.06 -1.90 -1.10
CA SER A 21 5.62 -3.12 -0.51
C SER A 21 4.81 -3.43 0.75
N ILE A 22 4.42 -4.68 0.91
CA ILE A 22 3.68 -5.13 2.09
C ILE A 22 4.29 -6.42 2.60
N GLU A 23 4.38 -6.55 3.92
CA GLU A 23 4.88 -7.77 4.54
C GLU A 23 4.12 -8.06 5.83
N PRO A 24 4.09 -9.33 6.27
CA PRO A 24 3.41 -9.70 7.50
C PRO A 24 4.00 -9.00 8.72
N ASN A 25 3.12 -8.65 9.66
CA ASN A 25 3.52 -8.12 10.95
C ASN A 25 2.55 -8.72 11.97
N GLU A 26 3.05 -9.27 13.04
CA GLU A 26 2.22 -10.04 13.98
C GLU A 26 1.36 -9.22 14.92
N GLN A 27 1.64 -7.93 15.08
CA GLN A 27 1.05 -7.17 16.16
C GLN A 27 0.27 -5.92 15.78
N ARG A 28 0.53 -5.35 14.60
CA ARG A 28 -0.10 -4.08 14.27
C ARG A 28 0.06 -3.74 12.80
N LEU A 29 -0.63 -2.68 12.42
CA LEU A 29 -0.53 -2.12 11.09
C LEU A 29 0.43 -0.94 11.12
N ASN A 30 1.53 -1.02 10.38
CA ASN A 30 2.48 0.06 10.19
C ASN A 30 2.46 0.53 8.76
N ILE A 31 2.33 1.82 8.54
CA ILE A 31 2.31 2.39 7.20
C ILE A 31 3.39 3.46 7.11
N HIS A 32 4.29 3.30 6.15
CA HIS A 32 5.35 4.27 5.88
C HIS A 32 5.15 4.85 4.49
N ILE A 33 5.12 6.16 4.38
CA ILE A 33 4.90 6.84 3.11
C ILE A 33 6.09 7.73 2.81
N ASP A 34 6.67 7.53 1.62
CA ASP A 34 7.69 8.39 1.05
C ASP A 34 7.14 8.94 -0.26
N SER A 35 6.85 10.22 -0.32
CA SER A 35 6.21 10.83 -1.46
C SER A 35 6.91 12.14 -1.83
N ILE A 36 7.05 12.38 -3.13
CA ILE A 36 7.57 13.65 -3.64
C ILE A 36 6.60 14.80 -3.40
N VAL A 37 5.34 14.49 -3.08
CA VAL A 37 4.30 15.50 -2.83
C VAL A 37 3.77 15.41 -1.39
N MET A 38 4.56 14.86 -0.49
CA MET A 38 4.15 14.58 0.90
C MET A 38 3.57 15.77 1.63
N LYS A 39 4.14 16.95 1.41
CA LYS A 39 3.69 18.18 2.05
C LYS A 39 2.25 18.55 1.70
N GLN A 40 1.81 18.22 0.50
CA GLN A 40 0.50 18.62 -0.01
C GLN A 40 -0.53 17.49 0.07
N PHE A 41 -0.09 16.26 -0.15
CA PHE A 41 -1.00 15.13 -0.35
C PHE A 41 -0.71 13.91 0.52
N GLY A 42 0.21 14.03 1.47
CA GLY A 42 0.58 12.91 2.34
C GLY A 42 -0.60 12.32 3.11
N ASP A 43 -1.48 13.18 3.63
CA ASP A 43 -2.66 12.73 4.36
C ASP A 43 -3.63 11.98 3.45
N ASN A 44 -3.77 12.44 2.21
CA ASN A 44 -4.63 11.77 1.24
C ASN A 44 -4.09 10.38 0.87
N ILE A 45 -2.78 10.27 0.69
CA ILE A 45 -2.13 8.98 0.41
C ILE A 45 -2.38 8.01 1.57
N LEU A 46 -2.22 8.49 2.79
CA LEU A 46 -2.45 7.68 3.99
C LEU A 46 -3.91 7.24 4.08
N ASP A 47 -4.85 8.14 3.83
CA ASP A 47 -6.27 7.85 3.89
C ASP A 47 -6.68 6.80 2.86
N VAL A 48 -6.23 6.93 1.63
CA VAL A 48 -6.49 5.97 0.55
C VAL A 48 -5.93 4.60 0.94
N THR A 49 -4.70 4.57 1.44
CA THR A 49 -4.05 3.33 1.84
C THR A 49 -4.83 2.63 2.96
N LYS A 50 -5.21 3.37 3.99
CA LYS A 50 -6.00 2.82 5.10
C LYS A 50 -7.35 2.31 4.64
N GLU A 51 -7.99 3.03 3.73
CA GLU A 51 -9.28 2.64 3.19
C GLU A 51 -9.20 1.31 2.46
N VAL A 52 -8.20 1.15 1.58
CA VAL A 52 -8.00 -0.11 0.85
C VAL A 52 -7.69 -1.25 1.81
N LEU A 53 -6.79 -1.02 2.77
CA LEU A 53 -6.43 -2.05 3.74
C LEU A 53 -7.64 -2.48 4.56
N CYS A 54 -8.49 -1.54 4.93
CA CYS A 54 -9.73 -1.82 5.64
C CYS A 54 -10.69 -2.66 4.80
N GLU A 55 -10.84 -2.32 3.52
CA GLU A 55 -11.71 -3.06 2.60
C GLU A 55 -11.29 -4.53 2.46
N PHE A 56 -10.00 -4.80 2.50
CA PHE A 56 -9.46 -6.16 2.40
C PHE A 56 -9.25 -6.84 3.75
N GLY A 57 -9.67 -6.17 4.84
CA GLY A 57 -9.56 -6.77 6.18
C GLY A 57 -8.13 -6.92 6.68
N VAL A 58 -7.22 -6.09 6.22
CA VAL A 58 -5.82 -6.14 6.66
C VAL A 58 -5.68 -5.37 7.97
N THR A 59 -5.29 -6.08 9.01
CA THR A 59 -5.11 -5.48 10.35
C THR A 59 -3.67 -5.57 10.85
N ASP A 60 -2.90 -6.52 10.32
CA ASP A 60 -1.54 -6.80 10.79
C ASP A 60 -0.60 -6.88 9.60
N ALA A 61 0.08 -5.78 9.29
CA ALA A 61 1.02 -5.74 8.19
C ALA A 61 1.91 -4.51 8.29
N THR A 62 3.06 -4.57 7.65
CA THR A 62 3.91 -3.40 7.43
C THR A 62 3.81 -3.04 5.96
N VAL A 63 3.33 -1.83 5.69
CA VAL A 63 3.13 -1.32 4.34
C VAL A 63 4.06 -0.15 4.10
N SER A 64 4.79 -0.19 3.01
CA SER A 64 5.68 0.90 2.62
C SER A 64 5.27 1.38 1.24
N ILE A 65 5.06 2.68 1.10
CA ILE A 65 4.65 3.28 -0.16
C ILE A 65 5.65 4.34 -0.57
N LYS A 66 6.18 4.19 -1.77
CA LYS A 66 7.05 5.20 -2.40
C LYS A 66 6.28 5.80 -3.55
N ASP A 67 5.70 6.97 -3.32
CA ASP A 67 4.87 7.66 -4.30
C ASP A 67 5.71 8.62 -5.14
N ARG A 68 5.53 8.53 -6.43
CA ARG A 68 6.21 9.40 -7.41
C ARG A 68 5.21 10.21 -8.23
N GLY A 69 4.17 10.69 -7.56
CA GLY A 69 3.15 11.52 -8.18
C GLY A 69 2.00 10.73 -8.79
N ALA A 70 1.70 9.55 -8.27
CA ALA A 70 0.61 8.73 -8.76
C ALA A 70 -0.75 9.40 -8.54
N LEU A 71 -1.65 9.22 -9.49
CA LEU A 71 -3.05 9.58 -9.30
C LEU A 71 -3.66 8.65 -8.26
N GLU A 72 -4.72 9.11 -7.61
CA GLU A 72 -5.37 8.31 -6.57
C GLU A 72 -5.79 6.93 -7.06
N CYS A 73 -6.33 6.84 -8.27
CA CYS A 73 -6.74 5.55 -8.83
C CYS A 73 -5.57 4.61 -9.06
N VAL A 74 -4.41 5.14 -9.44
CA VAL A 74 -3.20 4.34 -9.62
C VAL A 74 -2.69 3.86 -8.25
N LEU A 75 -2.64 4.75 -7.28
CA LEU A 75 -2.22 4.40 -5.93
C LEU A 75 -3.11 3.30 -5.35
N ARG A 76 -4.41 3.46 -5.46
CA ARG A 76 -5.39 2.48 -4.98
C ARG A 76 -5.17 1.11 -5.64
N ALA A 77 -4.99 1.11 -6.96
CA ALA A 77 -4.75 -0.13 -7.69
C ALA A 77 -3.46 -0.83 -7.25
N ARG A 78 -2.41 -0.06 -6.99
CA ARG A 78 -1.13 -0.63 -6.53
C ARG A 78 -1.26 -1.24 -5.14
N VAL A 79 -1.93 -0.56 -4.22
CA VAL A 79 -2.15 -1.08 -2.87
C VAL A 79 -2.99 -2.36 -2.92
N GLU A 80 -4.08 -2.36 -3.69
CA GLU A 80 -4.92 -3.54 -3.86
C GLU A 80 -4.13 -4.71 -4.42
N CYS A 81 -3.33 -4.48 -5.44
CA CYS A 81 -2.52 -5.52 -6.06
C CYS A 81 -1.51 -6.12 -5.07
N ALA A 82 -0.83 -5.26 -4.31
CA ALA A 82 0.13 -5.72 -3.31
C ALA A 82 -0.56 -6.58 -2.24
N VAL A 83 -1.72 -6.14 -1.77
CA VAL A 83 -2.50 -6.88 -0.78
C VAL A 83 -2.89 -8.26 -1.30
N LEU A 84 -3.43 -8.33 -2.51
CA LEU A 84 -3.86 -9.61 -3.09
C LEU A 84 -2.68 -10.56 -3.28
N ARG A 85 -1.56 -10.05 -3.75
CA ARG A 85 -0.34 -10.86 -3.89
C ARG A 85 0.16 -11.36 -2.54
N ALA A 86 0.10 -10.52 -1.52
CA ALA A 86 0.55 -10.88 -0.18
C ALA A 86 -0.36 -11.88 0.51
N LYS A 87 -1.62 -11.94 0.11
CA LYS A 87 -2.57 -12.95 0.56
C LYS A 87 -2.50 -14.24 -0.24
N GLY A 88 -1.76 -14.25 -1.32
CA GLY A 88 -1.69 -15.39 -2.22
C GLY A 88 -2.91 -15.54 -3.12
N GLU A 89 -3.64 -14.46 -3.36
CA GLU A 89 -4.89 -14.46 -4.12
C GLU A 89 -4.77 -13.86 -5.52
N CYS A 90 -3.57 -13.48 -5.91
CA CYS A 90 -3.36 -12.85 -7.22
C CYS A 90 -2.53 -13.73 -8.13
#